data_5b672abdf3fbc13988aea4403cd032c7
#
_entry.id   5b672abdf3fbc13988aea4403cd032c7
#
_cell.length_a   1.000
_cell.length_b   1.000
_cell.length_c   1.000
_cell.angle_alpha   90.00
_cell.angle_beta   90.00
_cell.angle_gamma   90.00
#
_symmetry.space_group_name_H-M   'P 1'
#
loop_
_entity.id
_entity.type
_entity.pdbx_description
1 polymer ?
#
loop_
_entity_poly.entity_id
_entity_poly.type
_entity_poly.pdbx_seq_one_letter_code
_entity_poly.pdbx_strand_id
1 'polypeptide(L)'
;MRKVIIGLFVIAIMLVTIWWRAPIIGSEWSKQTIYVALLGAWYGGSSDEKAHALWIDDDSTEGVFKVKKIADEAGILPCFAVIADRMTPAVADSLATWQRQGAGIVLHGFRHEKWWEWDETRIQKDIELSFQRLEEQGFDTTRIMRMVAPPHGCNNRTIRKVIQQQGLQMISGATLVNPDRHVFQLGRIPITVDTDTAAMRRLLQKAYDRKAFVIFSSHSSIPPIFSEEKTRQVLRMAKEIGFDFEFNN
;
A
#
# COMPACT_ATOMS: atom_id res chain seq x y z
N MET A 1 32.29 -0.70 -31.98
CA MET A 1 31.08 -0.32 -31.23
C MET A 1 30.21 -1.50 -30.83
N ARG A 2 29.75 -2.41 -31.69
CA ARG A 2 28.90 -3.59 -31.32
C ARG A 2 29.49 -4.48 -30.22
N LYS A 3 30.82 -4.77 -30.26
CA LYS A 3 31.48 -5.63 -29.25
C LYS A 3 31.55 -4.98 -27.85
N VAL A 4 31.65 -3.64 -27.78
CA VAL A 4 31.67 -2.91 -26.50
C VAL A 4 30.26 -2.89 -25.86
N ILE A 5 29.21 -2.74 -26.68
CA ILE A 5 27.82 -2.75 -26.21
C ILE A 5 27.44 -4.13 -25.65
N ILE A 6 27.85 -5.21 -26.32
CA ILE A 6 27.61 -6.59 -25.86
C ILE A 6 28.36 -6.84 -24.54
N GLY A 7 29.60 -6.37 -24.41
CA GLY A 7 30.38 -6.48 -23.18
C GLY A 7 29.72 -5.77 -21.99
N LEU A 8 29.22 -4.56 -22.19
CA LEU A 8 28.51 -3.79 -21.15
C LEU A 8 27.19 -4.46 -20.76
N PHE A 9 26.47 -5.05 -21.71
CA PHE A 9 25.22 -5.76 -21.45
C PHE A 9 25.44 -7.05 -20.65
N VAL A 10 26.51 -7.82 -20.95
CA VAL A 10 26.91 -9.02 -20.21
C VAL A 10 27.36 -8.67 -18.80
N ILE A 11 28.11 -7.59 -18.62
CA ILE A 11 28.54 -7.10 -17.30
C ILE A 11 27.32 -6.66 -16.48
N ALA A 12 26.36 -5.96 -17.09
CA ALA A 12 25.12 -5.55 -16.41
C ALA A 12 24.28 -6.76 -15.96
N ILE A 13 24.15 -7.79 -16.82
CA ILE A 13 23.47 -9.04 -16.47
C ILE A 13 24.21 -9.79 -15.37
N MET A 14 25.53 -9.86 -15.39
CA MET A 14 26.32 -10.49 -14.33
C MET A 14 26.18 -9.74 -12.99
N LEU A 15 26.23 -8.41 -13.01
CA LEU A 15 26.03 -7.62 -11.80
C LEU A 15 24.62 -7.80 -11.21
N VAL A 16 23.60 -7.87 -12.06
CA VAL A 16 22.23 -8.15 -11.63
C VAL A 16 22.09 -9.56 -11.06
N THR A 17 22.72 -10.57 -11.67
CA THR A 17 22.67 -11.95 -11.18
C THR A 17 23.49 -12.17 -9.91
N ILE A 18 24.66 -11.51 -9.77
CA ILE A 18 25.46 -11.54 -8.54
C ILE A 18 24.68 -10.84 -7.42
N TRP A 19 24.09 -9.69 -7.71
CA TRP A 19 23.29 -8.93 -6.75
C TRP A 19 22.03 -9.71 -6.31
N TRP A 20 21.38 -10.43 -7.24
CA TRP A 20 20.22 -11.28 -6.95
C TRP A 20 20.55 -12.49 -6.05
N ARG A 21 21.79 -12.99 -6.14
CA ARG A 21 22.27 -14.16 -5.37
C ARG A 21 23.07 -13.81 -4.12
N ALA A 22 23.46 -12.56 -3.93
CA ALA A 22 24.25 -12.16 -2.76
C ALA A 22 23.36 -12.08 -1.51
N PRO A 23 23.59 -12.90 -0.49
CA PRO A 23 22.80 -12.85 0.76
C PRO A 23 23.10 -11.62 1.64
N ILE A 24 24.04 -10.78 1.22
CA ILE A 24 24.67 -9.74 2.06
C ILE A 24 24.02 -8.36 1.86
N ILE A 25 23.29 -8.13 0.78
CA ILE A 25 22.65 -6.82 0.56
C ILE A 25 21.22 -6.92 1.04
N GLY A 26 21.08 -6.59 2.29
CA GLY A 26 19.90 -6.23 3.05
C GLY A 26 18.54 -6.49 2.43
N SER A 27 17.63 -6.73 3.23
CA SER A 27 16.19 -6.81 3.07
C SER A 27 15.65 -6.77 1.62
N GLU A 28 14.65 -7.53 1.32
CA GLU A 28 13.80 -7.45 0.12
C GLU A 28 13.44 -5.99 -0.25
N TRP A 29 13.48 -5.11 0.73
CA TRP A 29 13.26 -3.67 0.64
C TRP A 29 14.25 -2.93 -0.28
N SER A 30 15.56 -3.20 -0.16
CA SER A 30 16.58 -2.55 -1.01
C SER A 30 16.55 -3.06 -2.45
N LYS A 31 16.25 -4.34 -2.65
CA LYS A 31 16.10 -4.94 -3.98
C LYS A 31 14.92 -4.35 -4.74
N GLN A 32 13.79 -4.16 -4.06
CA GLN A 32 12.58 -3.57 -4.64
C GLN A 32 12.76 -2.09 -4.98
N THR A 33 13.44 -1.31 -4.13
CA THR A 33 13.71 0.11 -4.38
C THR A 33 14.54 0.32 -5.63
N ILE A 34 15.57 -0.50 -5.85
CA ILE A 34 16.42 -0.42 -7.06
C ILE A 34 15.67 -0.89 -8.31
N TYR A 35 14.89 -1.98 -8.18
CA TYR A 35 14.08 -2.49 -9.28
C TYR A 35 13.09 -1.42 -9.79
N VAL A 36 12.49 -0.68 -8.88
CA VAL A 36 11.57 0.41 -9.20
C VAL A 36 12.28 1.63 -9.77
N ALA A 37 13.45 2.00 -9.24
CA ALA A 37 14.25 3.08 -9.81
C ALA A 37 14.67 2.79 -11.25
N LEU A 38 14.96 1.54 -11.58
CA LEU A 38 15.29 1.10 -12.92
C LEU A 38 14.08 0.97 -13.84
N LEU A 39 12.98 0.43 -13.35
CA LEU A 39 11.74 0.25 -14.12
C LEU A 39 10.90 1.53 -14.20
N GLY A 40 10.92 2.39 -13.19
CA GLY A 40 10.24 3.69 -13.21
C GLY A 40 10.72 4.62 -14.35
N ALA A 41 11.89 4.31 -14.93
CA ALA A 41 12.36 4.98 -16.16
C ALA A 41 11.70 4.44 -17.45
N TRP A 42 10.98 3.33 -17.40
CA TRP A 42 10.43 2.61 -18.55
C TRP A 42 8.92 2.59 -18.65
N TYR A 43 8.21 2.87 -17.56
CA TYR A 43 6.76 2.96 -17.63
C TYR A 43 6.33 4.33 -18.15
N GLY A 44 5.67 4.34 -19.30
CA GLY A 44 4.96 5.49 -19.83
C GLY A 44 4.02 6.06 -18.77
N GLY A 45 3.60 7.31 -18.95
CA GLY A 45 2.72 7.99 -18.01
C GLY A 45 1.44 7.20 -17.73
N SER A 46 0.82 7.52 -16.60
CA SER A 46 -0.47 6.98 -16.19
C SER A 46 -1.52 7.15 -17.28
N SER A 47 -2.46 6.20 -17.37
CA SER A 47 -3.69 6.35 -18.14
C SER A 47 -4.67 7.32 -17.48
N ASP A 48 -4.44 7.67 -16.21
CA ASP A 48 -5.28 8.59 -15.46
C ASP A 48 -5.09 10.04 -15.93
N GLU A 49 -6.15 10.82 -15.89
CA GLU A 49 -6.11 12.25 -16.23
C GLU A 49 -5.45 13.09 -15.14
N LYS A 50 -5.51 12.61 -13.89
CA LYS A 50 -5.00 13.27 -12.68
C LYS A 50 -4.06 12.37 -11.90
N ALA A 51 -3.25 12.98 -11.06
CA ALA A 51 -2.49 12.26 -10.04
C ALA A 51 -3.40 11.97 -8.84
N HIS A 52 -3.42 10.73 -8.40
CA HIS A 52 -4.25 10.28 -7.27
C HIS A 52 -3.40 9.88 -6.07
N ALA A 53 -3.95 10.06 -4.89
CA ALA A 53 -3.35 9.58 -3.65
C ALA A 53 -4.39 8.88 -2.78
N LEU A 54 -3.93 7.88 -2.04
CA LEU A 54 -4.70 7.17 -1.02
C LEU A 54 -3.86 7.12 0.26
N TRP A 55 -4.47 7.36 1.40
CA TRP A 55 -3.82 7.14 2.69
C TRP A 55 -4.46 5.95 3.39
N ILE A 56 -3.66 4.89 3.59
CA ILE A 56 -4.07 3.64 4.25
C ILE A 56 -3.39 3.54 5.60
N ASP A 57 -4.16 3.29 6.64
CA ASP A 57 -3.63 2.91 7.95
C ASP A 57 -3.81 1.42 8.18
N ASP A 58 -2.69 0.72 8.43
CA ASP A 58 -2.68 -0.71 8.71
C ASP A 58 -2.95 -0.93 10.22
N ASP A 59 -4.15 -0.55 10.67
CA ASP A 59 -4.56 -0.68 12.06
C ASP A 59 -6.03 -1.12 12.18
N SER A 60 -6.33 -1.82 13.24
CA SER A 60 -7.67 -2.27 13.60
C SER A 60 -7.94 -2.06 15.09
N THR A 61 -7.22 -1.14 15.70
CA THR A 61 -7.31 -0.79 17.12
C THR A 61 -7.77 0.66 17.28
N GLU A 62 -7.68 1.19 18.49
CA GLU A 62 -8.08 2.58 18.77
C GLU A 62 -7.21 3.65 18.06
N GLY A 63 -6.10 3.26 17.43
CA GLY A 63 -5.31 4.13 16.59
C GLY A 63 -6.11 4.73 15.43
N VAL A 64 -7.13 4.04 14.94
CA VAL A 64 -8.02 4.51 13.86
C VAL A 64 -8.68 5.85 14.16
N PHE A 65 -8.95 6.18 15.44
CA PHE A 65 -9.53 7.47 15.83
C PHE A 65 -8.57 8.63 15.59
N LYS A 66 -7.26 8.43 15.79
CA LYS A 66 -6.23 9.44 15.47
C LYS A 66 -6.17 9.66 13.96
N VAL A 67 -6.20 8.56 13.19
CA VAL A 67 -6.22 8.60 11.73
C VAL A 67 -7.42 9.37 11.23
N LYS A 68 -8.63 9.07 11.73
CA LYS A 68 -9.85 9.77 11.35
C LYS A 68 -9.76 11.27 11.65
N LYS A 69 -9.26 11.64 12.82
CA LYS A 69 -9.06 13.05 13.19
C LYS A 69 -8.12 13.77 12.20
N ILE A 70 -6.97 13.16 11.87
CA ILE A 70 -6.01 13.74 10.93
C ILE A 70 -6.63 13.88 9.53
N ALA A 71 -7.39 12.86 9.09
CA ALA A 71 -8.07 12.89 7.80
C ALA A 71 -9.10 14.01 7.72
N ASP A 72 -9.90 14.20 8.78
CA ASP A 72 -10.88 15.27 8.87
C ASP A 72 -10.23 16.66 8.83
N GLU A 73 -9.14 16.86 9.60
CA GLU A 73 -8.36 18.10 9.58
C GLU A 73 -7.75 18.38 8.19
N ALA A 74 -7.38 17.32 7.45
CA ALA A 74 -6.86 17.43 6.09
C ALA A 74 -7.95 17.53 5.02
N GLY A 75 -9.22 17.29 5.36
CA GLY A 75 -10.34 17.25 4.41
C GLY A 75 -10.16 16.15 3.36
N ILE A 76 -9.80 14.94 3.80
CA ILE A 76 -9.65 13.75 2.97
C ILE A 76 -10.41 12.57 3.57
N LEU A 77 -10.72 11.58 2.74
CA LEU A 77 -11.27 10.32 3.22
C LEU A 77 -10.12 9.35 3.53
N PRO A 78 -10.02 8.82 4.77
CA PRO A 78 -9.03 7.82 5.11
C PRO A 78 -9.42 6.45 4.55
N CYS A 79 -8.42 5.56 4.41
CA CYS A 79 -8.62 4.16 4.15
C CYS A 79 -8.01 3.34 5.30
N PHE A 80 -8.66 2.25 5.67
CA PHE A 80 -8.20 1.37 6.75
C PHE A 80 -8.00 -0.04 6.22
N ALA A 81 -6.79 -0.58 6.40
CA ALA A 81 -6.50 -1.98 6.14
C ALA A 81 -6.81 -2.79 7.41
N VAL A 82 -7.97 -3.42 7.44
CA VAL A 82 -8.55 -3.98 8.65
C VAL A 82 -8.22 -5.45 8.86
N ILE A 83 -7.85 -5.80 10.09
CA ILE A 83 -7.69 -7.18 10.55
C ILE A 83 -9.04 -7.60 11.16
N ALA A 84 -9.81 -8.40 10.42
CA ALA A 84 -11.23 -8.61 10.68
C ALA A 84 -11.55 -9.12 12.10
N ASP A 85 -10.74 -10.03 12.67
CA ASP A 85 -10.99 -10.64 13.98
C ASP A 85 -10.28 -9.92 15.14
N ARG A 86 -9.70 -8.72 14.91
CA ARG A 86 -8.98 -7.96 15.96
C ARG A 86 -9.70 -6.70 16.44
N MET A 87 -10.75 -6.30 15.75
CA MET A 87 -11.47 -5.08 16.12
C MET A 87 -12.30 -5.29 17.38
N THR A 88 -12.25 -4.32 18.29
CA THR A 88 -13.24 -4.21 19.37
C THR A 88 -14.60 -3.80 18.77
N PRO A 89 -15.74 -4.09 19.43
CA PRO A 89 -17.04 -3.63 18.93
C PRO A 89 -17.08 -2.13 18.65
N ALA A 90 -16.50 -1.30 19.51
CA ALA A 90 -16.47 0.15 19.34
C ALA A 90 -15.67 0.60 18.08
N VAL A 91 -14.55 -0.07 17.79
CA VAL A 91 -13.76 0.18 16.59
C VAL A 91 -14.52 -0.27 15.35
N ALA A 92 -15.12 -1.46 15.38
CA ALA A 92 -15.90 -1.98 14.26
C ALA A 92 -17.09 -1.08 13.91
N ASP A 93 -17.89 -0.67 14.91
CA ASP A 93 -19.03 0.25 14.72
C ASP A 93 -18.60 1.57 14.13
N SER A 94 -17.46 2.12 14.60
CA SER A 94 -16.92 3.37 14.11
C SER A 94 -16.46 3.25 12.64
N LEU A 95 -15.69 2.21 12.32
CA LEU A 95 -15.20 1.97 10.96
C LEU A 95 -16.34 1.69 9.98
N ALA A 96 -17.36 0.88 10.38
CA ALA A 96 -18.54 0.63 9.57
C ALA A 96 -19.34 1.94 9.34
N THR A 97 -19.40 2.81 10.34
CA THR A 97 -20.04 4.13 10.19
C THR A 97 -19.25 5.02 9.23
N TRP A 98 -17.93 5.07 9.35
CA TRP A 98 -17.09 5.86 8.45
C TRP A 98 -17.07 5.31 7.03
N GLN A 99 -17.18 3.98 6.86
CA GLN A 99 -17.37 3.38 5.54
C GLN A 99 -18.63 3.91 4.85
N ARG A 100 -19.75 4.00 5.57
CA ARG A 100 -20.99 4.60 5.05
C ARG A 100 -20.82 6.08 4.67
N GLN A 101 -19.90 6.77 5.30
CA GLN A 101 -19.53 8.17 5.02
C GLN A 101 -18.49 8.31 3.89
N GLY A 102 -18.00 7.18 3.34
CA GLY A 102 -17.07 7.16 2.21
C GLY A 102 -15.63 6.76 2.56
N ALA A 103 -15.30 6.46 3.82
CA ALA A 103 -13.99 5.93 4.16
C ALA A 103 -13.73 4.57 3.48
N GLY A 104 -12.52 4.36 2.99
CA GLY A 104 -12.12 3.11 2.37
C GLY A 104 -11.87 2.01 3.40
N ILE A 105 -12.26 0.78 3.07
CA ILE A 105 -11.94 -0.43 3.84
C ILE A 105 -11.22 -1.39 2.91
N VAL A 106 -10.06 -1.87 3.33
CA VAL A 106 -9.21 -2.83 2.64
C VAL A 106 -8.98 -4.04 3.56
N LEU A 107 -8.91 -5.23 3.01
CA LEU A 107 -8.63 -6.43 3.80
C LEU A 107 -7.16 -6.48 4.22
N HIS A 108 -6.92 -6.84 5.50
CA HIS A 108 -5.57 -7.07 6.04
C HIS A 108 -5.45 -8.44 6.74
N GLY A 109 -6.20 -9.42 6.23
CA GLY A 109 -6.30 -10.77 6.75
C GLY A 109 -7.26 -10.91 7.93
N PHE A 110 -7.61 -12.16 8.25
CA PHE A 110 -8.55 -12.46 9.32
C PHE A 110 -7.94 -12.21 10.70
N ARG A 111 -6.73 -12.78 10.97
CA ARG A 111 -6.02 -12.68 12.24
C ARG A 111 -4.61 -12.10 12.14
N HIS A 112 -4.24 -11.54 10.98
CA HIS A 112 -2.90 -11.03 10.72
C HIS A 112 -1.81 -12.12 10.82
N GLU A 113 -2.12 -13.33 10.38
CA GLU A 113 -1.15 -14.43 10.34
C GLU A 113 -0.27 -14.33 9.10
N LYS A 114 0.92 -14.96 9.16
CA LYS A 114 1.87 -14.94 8.06
C LYS A 114 1.45 -15.90 6.96
N TRP A 115 1.10 -15.38 5.78
CA TRP A 115 0.65 -16.18 4.64
C TRP A 115 1.79 -16.85 3.86
N TRP A 116 3.05 -16.59 4.17
CA TRP A 116 4.18 -17.12 3.40
C TRP A 116 4.23 -18.65 3.32
N GLU A 117 3.80 -19.32 4.38
CA GLU A 117 3.88 -20.78 4.53
C GLU A 117 2.53 -21.47 4.21
N TRP A 118 1.55 -20.69 3.76
CA TRP A 118 0.21 -21.18 3.50
C TRP A 118 0.02 -21.63 2.06
N ASP A 119 -0.79 -22.66 1.87
CA ASP A 119 -1.30 -23.06 0.57
C ASP A 119 -2.42 -22.15 0.07
N GLU A 120 -2.83 -22.36 -1.17
CA GLU A 120 -3.88 -21.57 -1.83
C GLU A 120 -5.19 -21.63 -1.07
N THR A 121 -5.59 -22.82 -0.60
CA THR A 121 -6.85 -23.07 0.09
C THR A 121 -6.93 -22.30 1.41
N ARG A 122 -5.84 -22.30 2.17
CA ARG A 122 -5.78 -21.59 3.45
C ARG A 122 -5.82 -20.07 3.29
N ILE A 123 -5.11 -19.52 2.29
CA ILE A 123 -5.16 -18.07 1.99
C ILE A 123 -6.56 -17.66 1.52
N GLN A 124 -7.16 -18.46 0.63
CA GLN A 124 -8.53 -18.20 0.18
C GLN A 124 -9.51 -18.19 1.35
N LYS A 125 -9.40 -19.17 2.25
CA LYS A 125 -10.25 -19.26 3.44
C LYS A 125 -10.09 -18.08 4.39
N ASP A 126 -8.88 -17.55 4.55
CA ASP A 126 -8.62 -16.36 5.38
C ASP A 126 -9.31 -15.13 4.79
N ILE A 127 -9.27 -14.96 3.47
CA ILE A 127 -9.96 -13.87 2.76
C ILE A 127 -11.48 -14.02 2.94
N GLU A 128 -12.04 -15.21 2.75
CA GLU A 128 -13.48 -15.49 2.93
C GLU A 128 -13.93 -15.19 4.36
N LEU A 129 -13.20 -15.68 5.35
CA LEU A 129 -13.48 -15.42 6.78
C LEU A 129 -13.38 -13.92 7.11
N SER A 130 -12.47 -13.21 6.47
CA SER A 130 -12.37 -11.75 6.63
C SER A 130 -13.64 -11.05 6.17
N PHE A 131 -14.15 -11.37 4.99
CA PHE A 131 -15.40 -10.81 4.47
C PHE A 131 -16.59 -11.16 5.38
N GLN A 132 -16.73 -12.45 5.75
CA GLN A 132 -17.80 -12.90 6.64
C GLN A 132 -17.78 -12.14 7.98
N ARG A 133 -16.60 -12.01 8.58
CA ARG A 133 -16.46 -11.33 9.87
C ARG A 133 -16.80 -9.85 9.79
N LEU A 134 -16.41 -9.18 8.70
CA LEU A 134 -16.75 -7.77 8.48
C LEU A 134 -18.28 -7.60 8.30
N GLU A 135 -18.94 -8.50 7.57
CA GLU A 135 -20.40 -8.48 7.43
C GLU A 135 -21.10 -8.64 8.79
N GLU A 136 -20.66 -9.60 9.64
CA GLU A 136 -21.16 -9.80 11.01
C GLU A 136 -20.97 -8.54 11.88
N GLN A 137 -19.96 -7.73 11.60
CA GLN A 137 -19.65 -6.47 12.29
C GLN A 137 -20.34 -5.24 11.67
N GLY A 138 -21.26 -5.45 10.72
CA GLY A 138 -22.09 -4.38 10.17
C GLY A 138 -21.45 -3.57 9.04
N PHE A 139 -20.36 -4.06 8.45
CA PHE A 139 -19.80 -3.45 7.24
C PHE A 139 -20.64 -3.82 6.01
N ASP A 140 -20.73 -2.89 5.07
CA ASP A 140 -21.23 -3.18 3.73
C ASP A 140 -20.11 -3.81 2.89
N THR A 141 -20.17 -5.13 2.73
CA THR A 141 -19.13 -5.88 2.02
C THR A 141 -19.05 -5.55 0.54
N THR A 142 -20.13 -5.00 -0.06
CA THR A 142 -20.15 -4.56 -1.45
C THR A 142 -19.33 -3.27 -1.66
N ARG A 143 -19.09 -2.52 -0.58
CA ARG A 143 -18.30 -1.28 -0.55
C ARG A 143 -16.88 -1.47 -0.03
N ILE A 144 -16.47 -2.68 0.30
CA ILE A 144 -15.07 -2.98 0.60
C ILE A 144 -14.27 -2.82 -0.70
N MET A 145 -13.19 -2.05 -0.62
CA MET A 145 -12.31 -1.84 -1.77
C MET A 145 -11.78 -3.20 -2.26
N ARG A 146 -11.77 -3.36 -3.58
CA ARG A 146 -11.27 -4.59 -4.20
C ARG A 146 -9.75 -4.73 -4.09
N MET A 147 -9.25 -4.54 -2.88
CA MET A 147 -7.84 -4.55 -2.54
C MET A 147 -7.61 -5.38 -1.28
N VAL A 148 -6.42 -5.98 -1.19
CA VAL A 148 -5.91 -6.63 0.01
C VAL A 148 -4.48 -6.22 0.26
N ALA A 149 -4.18 -5.85 1.49
CA ALA A 149 -2.83 -5.70 2.00
C ALA A 149 -2.48 -7.01 2.73
N PRO A 150 -1.67 -7.92 2.15
CA PRO A 150 -1.33 -9.17 2.83
C PRO A 150 -0.65 -8.89 4.17
N PRO A 151 -1.02 -9.62 5.25
CA PRO A 151 -0.39 -9.47 6.56
C PRO A 151 1.14 -9.56 6.47
N HIS A 152 1.84 -8.74 7.26
CA HIS A 152 3.30 -8.66 7.28
C HIS A 152 3.95 -8.31 5.92
N GLY A 153 3.21 -7.79 4.96
CA GLY A 153 3.70 -7.56 3.59
C GLY A 153 4.03 -8.84 2.83
N CYS A 154 3.40 -9.96 3.19
CA CYS A 154 3.63 -11.26 2.56
C CYS A 154 3.43 -11.18 1.04
N ASN A 155 4.42 -11.67 0.29
CA ASN A 155 4.38 -11.64 -1.16
C ASN A 155 5.16 -12.82 -1.76
N ASN A 156 4.44 -13.80 -2.28
CA ASN A 156 4.99 -14.90 -3.07
C ASN A 156 4.05 -15.26 -4.22
N ARG A 157 4.44 -16.23 -5.05
CA ARG A 157 3.65 -16.64 -6.22
C ARG A 157 2.25 -17.14 -5.84
N THR A 158 2.15 -17.94 -4.77
CA THR A 158 0.89 -18.50 -4.28
C THR A 158 -0.08 -17.41 -3.84
N ILE A 159 0.41 -16.47 -3.01
CA ILE A 159 -0.38 -15.34 -2.53
C ILE A 159 -0.91 -14.51 -3.69
N ARG A 160 -0.04 -14.12 -4.63
CA ARG A 160 -0.46 -13.33 -5.81
C ARG A 160 -1.52 -14.05 -6.64
N LYS A 161 -1.34 -15.36 -6.86
CA LYS A 161 -2.28 -16.19 -7.61
C LYS A 161 -3.67 -16.17 -6.96
N VAL A 162 -3.76 -16.43 -5.64
CA VAL A 162 -5.04 -16.43 -4.92
C VAL A 162 -5.71 -15.06 -4.96
N ILE A 163 -4.98 -13.99 -4.66
CA ILE A 163 -5.52 -12.62 -4.68
C ILE A 163 -6.06 -12.28 -6.07
N GLN A 164 -5.33 -12.63 -7.13
CA GLN A 164 -5.76 -12.38 -8.51
C GLN A 164 -7.00 -13.20 -8.88
N GLN A 165 -7.08 -14.46 -8.44
CA GLN A 165 -8.25 -15.33 -8.67
C GLN A 165 -9.51 -14.80 -7.95
N GLN A 166 -9.35 -14.13 -6.82
CA GLN A 166 -10.43 -13.44 -6.10
C GLN A 166 -10.83 -12.10 -6.77
N GLY A 167 -10.17 -11.71 -7.85
CA GLY A 167 -10.39 -10.43 -8.51
C GLY A 167 -10.02 -9.22 -7.65
N LEU A 168 -9.04 -9.37 -6.75
CA LEU A 168 -8.55 -8.33 -5.86
C LEU A 168 -7.21 -7.79 -6.36
N GLN A 169 -6.92 -6.53 -6.08
CA GLN A 169 -5.58 -5.95 -6.21
C GLN A 169 -4.79 -6.22 -4.93
N MET A 170 -3.48 -6.32 -5.05
CA MET A 170 -2.58 -6.55 -3.92
C MET A 170 -1.82 -5.27 -3.56
N ILE A 171 -1.95 -4.80 -2.32
CA ILE A 171 -1.09 -3.76 -1.78
C ILE A 171 0.13 -4.44 -1.16
N SER A 172 1.28 -4.25 -1.80
CA SER A 172 2.53 -4.87 -1.34
C SER A 172 3.24 -4.04 -0.29
N GLY A 173 4.17 -4.66 0.45
CA GLY A 173 5.09 -3.97 1.35
C GLY A 173 6.19 -3.17 0.63
N ALA A 174 6.20 -3.16 -0.70
CA ALA A 174 7.20 -2.44 -1.48
C ALA A 174 6.97 -0.93 -1.44
N THR A 175 8.03 -0.16 -1.22
CA THR A 175 7.98 1.29 -1.28
C THR A 175 8.02 1.75 -2.74
N LEU A 176 6.88 2.05 -3.32
CA LEU A 176 6.70 2.39 -4.73
C LEU A 176 5.72 3.52 -4.94
N VAL A 177 5.97 4.29 -5.99
CA VAL A 177 4.98 5.10 -6.68
C VAL A 177 4.40 4.25 -7.82
N ASN A 178 3.08 4.13 -7.88
CA ASN A 178 2.42 3.29 -8.87
C ASN A 178 2.21 4.07 -10.17
N PRO A 179 2.37 3.45 -11.36
CA PRO A 179 2.11 4.13 -12.62
C PRO A 179 0.65 4.59 -12.73
N ASP A 180 -0.28 3.76 -12.29
CA ASP A 180 -1.71 4.07 -12.17
C ASP A 180 -2.36 3.21 -11.08
N ARG A 181 -3.67 3.41 -10.85
CA ARG A 181 -4.46 2.70 -9.84
C ARG A 181 -4.95 1.31 -10.27
N HIS A 182 -4.77 0.92 -11.53
CA HIS A 182 -5.32 -0.31 -12.09
C HIS A 182 -4.31 -1.46 -12.12
N VAL A 183 -3.05 -1.22 -11.76
CA VAL A 183 -2.05 -2.30 -11.70
C VAL A 183 -2.40 -3.31 -10.61
N PHE A 184 -2.15 -4.58 -10.88
CA PHE A 184 -2.47 -5.66 -9.95
C PHE A 184 -1.75 -5.53 -8.61
N GLN A 185 -0.45 -5.21 -8.63
CA GLN A 185 0.37 -5.06 -7.44
C GLN A 185 0.72 -3.60 -7.22
N LEU A 186 0.16 -3.03 -6.18
CA LEU A 186 0.36 -1.65 -5.76
C LEU A 186 1.45 -1.58 -4.70
N GLY A 187 2.37 -0.63 -4.84
CA GLY A 187 3.31 -0.26 -3.81
C GLY A 187 2.77 0.84 -2.92
N ARG A 188 3.37 1.03 -1.74
CA ARG A 188 2.98 2.06 -0.78
C ARG A 188 4.20 2.75 -0.19
N ILE A 189 4.06 4.02 0.18
CA ILE A 189 5.10 4.84 0.79
C ILE A 189 4.79 4.97 2.29
N PRO A 190 5.62 4.40 3.16
CA PRO A 190 5.38 4.52 4.59
C PRO A 190 5.64 5.96 5.08
N ILE A 191 4.73 6.46 5.92
CA ILE A 191 4.93 7.69 6.68
C ILE A 191 5.31 7.29 8.11
N THR A 192 6.52 7.63 8.52
CA THR A 192 7.08 7.28 9.83
C THR A 192 7.69 8.51 10.51
N VAL A 193 8.14 8.34 11.75
CA VAL A 193 8.87 9.38 12.49
C VAL A 193 10.12 9.85 11.73
N ASP A 194 10.76 8.94 10.96
CA ASP A 194 12.00 9.20 10.20
C ASP A 194 11.74 9.75 8.79
N THR A 195 10.49 10.07 8.44
CA THR A 195 10.16 10.56 7.10
C THR A 195 10.87 11.88 6.81
N ASP A 196 11.78 11.87 5.82
CA ASP A 196 12.38 13.08 5.27
C ASP A 196 11.35 13.82 4.39
N THR A 197 10.78 14.88 4.93
CA THR A 197 9.72 15.65 4.25
C THR A 197 10.22 16.39 3.01
N ALA A 198 11.51 16.75 2.95
CA ALA A 198 12.08 17.39 1.76
C ALA A 198 12.26 16.38 0.61
N ALA A 199 12.74 15.17 0.92
CA ALA A 199 12.80 14.08 -0.05
C ALA A 199 11.39 13.66 -0.50
N MET A 200 10.44 13.61 0.42
CA MET A 200 9.04 13.31 0.13
C MET A 200 8.44 14.34 -0.84
N ARG A 201 8.65 15.63 -0.63
CA ARG A 201 8.17 16.69 -1.54
C ARG A 201 8.69 16.49 -2.96
N ARG A 202 10.00 16.21 -3.10
CA ARG A 202 10.60 15.95 -4.43
C ARG A 202 10.01 14.70 -5.10
N LEU A 203 9.74 13.65 -4.32
CA LEU A 203 9.11 12.43 -4.82
C LEU A 203 7.69 12.70 -5.29
N LEU A 204 6.89 13.37 -4.45
CA LEU A 204 5.50 13.69 -4.76
C LEU A 204 5.38 14.60 -5.99
N GLN A 205 6.25 15.62 -6.14
CA GLN A 205 6.24 16.46 -7.32
C GLN A 205 6.49 15.64 -8.59
N LYS A 206 7.49 14.76 -8.59
CA LYS A 206 7.75 13.86 -9.73
C LYS A 206 6.60 12.88 -10.00
N ALA A 207 5.94 12.39 -8.96
CA ALA A 207 4.78 11.52 -9.11
C ALA A 207 3.58 12.28 -9.71
N TYR A 208 3.36 13.51 -9.25
CA TYR A 208 2.30 14.38 -9.75
C TYR A 208 2.49 14.71 -11.24
N ASP A 209 3.71 15.12 -11.62
CA ASP A 209 4.04 15.44 -13.02
C ASP A 209 3.80 14.26 -13.98
N ARG A 210 3.81 13.03 -13.45
CA ARG A 210 3.54 11.79 -14.20
C ARG A 210 2.11 11.29 -14.06
N LYS A 211 1.25 12.00 -13.34
CA LYS A 211 -0.12 11.58 -13.01
C LYS A 211 -0.17 10.22 -12.34
N ALA A 212 0.81 9.94 -11.50
CA ALA A 212 0.98 8.65 -10.84
C ALA A 212 -0.02 8.48 -9.69
N PHE A 213 -0.23 7.23 -9.28
CA PHE A 213 -0.99 6.87 -8.10
C PHE A 213 -0.06 6.62 -6.90
N VAL A 214 -0.26 7.33 -5.81
CA VAL A 214 0.53 7.22 -4.59
C VAL A 214 -0.34 6.65 -3.46
N ILE A 215 0.13 5.57 -2.83
CA ILE A 215 -0.47 5.07 -1.60
C ILE A 215 0.48 5.42 -0.44
N PHE A 216 0.02 6.25 0.48
CA PHE A 216 0.69 6.44 1.76
C PHE A 216 0.24 5.35 2.73
N SER A 217 1.16 4.85 3.55
CA SER A 217 0.80 3.91 4.63
C SER A 217 1.29 4.38 5.98
N SER A 218 0.50 4.12 7.00
CA SER A 218 0.82 4.35 8.41
C SER A 218 0.46 3.14 9.27
N HIS A 219 0.96 3.13 10.51
CA HIS A 219 0.65 2.12 11.52
C HIS A 219 0.36 2.87 12.83
N SER A 220 -0.85 3.40 12.95
CA SER A 220 -1.22 4.34 14.03
C SER A 220 -1.17 3.74 15.43
N SER A 221 -1.24 2.39 15.54
CA SER A 221 -1.10 1.66 16.80
C SER A 221 0.33 1.45 17.27
N ILE A 222 1.34 1.79 16.45
CA ILE A 222 2.75 1.57 16.78
C ILE A 222 3.45 2.92 17.06
N PRO A 223 3.39 3.45 18.30
CA PRO A 223 3.88 4.79 18.64
C PRO A 223 5.32 5.08 18.21
N PRO A 224 6.29 4.14 18.29
CA PRO A 224 7.66 4.42 17.86
C PRO A 224 7.80 4.63 16.34
N ILE A 225 6.82 4.21 15.56
CA ILE A 225 6.87 4.32 14.09
C ILE A 225 5.97 5.44 13.61
N PHE A 226 4.77 5.58 14.18
CA PHE A 226 3.78 6.55 13.77
C PHE A 226 4.09 7.97 14.25
N SER A 227 4.02 8.95 13.35
CA SER A 227 4.12 10.37 13.68
C SER A 227 2.93 11.12 13.10
N GLU A 228 2.05 11.62 13.98
CA GLU A 228 0.93 12.46 13.58
C GLU A 228 1.41 13.73 12.85
N GLU A 229 2.50 14.34 13.34
CA GLU A 229 3.05 15.54 12.72
C GLU A 229 3.52 15.29 11.29
N LYS A 230 4.33 14.22 11.08
CA LYS A 230 4.82 13.86 9.75
C LYS A 230 3.67 13.49 8.82
N THR A 231 2.65 12.78 9.33
CA THR A 231 1.46 12.43 8.58
C THR A 231 0.73 13.68 8.11
N ARG A 232 0.44 14.64 9.01
CA ARG A 232 -0.17 15.92 8.63
C ARG A 232 0.65 16.68 7.61
N GLN A 233 1.97 16.73 7.77
CA GLN A 233 2.87 17.41 6.84
C GLN A 233 2.81 16.79 5.44
N VAL A 234 2.88 15.46 5.33
CA VAL A 234 2.86 14.74 4.05
C VAL A 234 1.51 14.88 3.35
N LEU A 235 0.40 14.70 4.07
CA LEU A 235 -0.94 14.81 3.49
C LEU A 235 -1.23 16.25 2.99
N ARG A 236 -0.86 17.25 3.78
CA ARG A 236 -0.96 18.67 3.37
C ARG A 236 -0.15 18.92 2.11
N MET A 237 1.10 18.46 2.09
CA MET A 237 2.00 18.60 0.96
C MET A 237 1.44 17.96 -0.31
N ALA A 238 0.85 16.76 -0.23
CA ALA A 238 0.24 16.09 -1.37
C ALA A 238 -0.96 16.91 -1.91
N LYS A 239 -1.79 17.46 -1.02
CA LYS A 239 -2.90 18.36 -1.41
C LYS A 239 -2.42 19.66 -2.05
N GLU A 240 -1.38 20.30 -1.48
CA GLU A 240 -0.77 21.53 -2.04
C GLU A 240 -0.21 21.30 -3.44
N ILE A 241 0.36 20.13 -3.71
CA ILE A 241 0.85 19.73 -5.03
C ILE A 241 -0.31 19.49 -6.01
N GLY A 242 -1.49 19.08 -5.52
CA GLY A 242 -2.69 18.90 -6.34
C GLY A 242 -3.14 17.45 -6.49
N PHE A 243 -2.66 16.52 -5.65
CA PHE A 243 -3.15 15.14 -5.66
C PHE A 243 -4.64 15.08 -5.31
N ASP A 244 -5.36 14.26 -6.05
CA ASP A 244 -6.76 13.93 -5.80
C ASP A 244 -6.83 12.75 -4.82
N PHE A 245 -7.53 12.96 -3.70
CA PHE A 245 -7.76 11.93 -2.67
C PHE A 245 -9.16 11.30 -2.78
N GLU A 246 -9.90 11.60 -3.83
CA GLU A 246 -11.18 10.96 -4.07
C GLU A 246 -10.95 9.55 -4.67
N PHE A 247 -11.45 8.56 -3.98
CA PHE A 247 -11.43 7.16 -4.41
C PHE A 247 -12.87 6.72 -4.68
N ASN A 248 -13.33 6.92 -5.89
CA ASN A 248 -14.59 6.32 -6.35
C ASN A 248 -14.30 4.85 -6.71
N ASN A 249 -14.96 3.92 -6.01
CA ASN A 249 -14.96 2.48 -6.31
C ASN A 249 -15.56 2.20 -7.70
#